data_865d9e001d7b77e22cc358a851d4c862
#
_entry.id   865d9e001d7b77e22cc358a851d4c862
#
_cell.length_a   1.000
_cell.length_b   1.000
_cell.length_c   1.000
_cell.angle_alpha   90.00
_cell.angle_beta   90.00
_cell.angle_gamma   90.00
#
_symmetry.space_group_name_H-M   'P 1'
#
loop_
_entity.id
_entity.type
_entity.pdbx_description
1 polymer ?
#
loop_
_entity_poly.entity_id
_entity_poly.type
_entity_poly.pdbx_seq_one_letter_code
_entity_poly.pdbx_strand_id
1 'polypeptide(L)'
;MKTFLFSAVALFLWGWFLPTSTVVAADGALLYEKLTCHTCHGPRGKGMIRTETKEKYYLRKKSMYKKMVKEGVPVDVVKKLIPLYRKKFGTEGEFVGAIENLIGQAGTEKYKDIIVKIGGRVYYRKGDLIPGFENYPRQAGNKKNYLFRQMKDILEGRRTNGNSEAMRGIQSFIESNNITDEDFMSIAEYLSKVKE
;
A
#
# COMPACT_ATOMS: atom_id res chain seq x y z
N MET A 1 -38.61 -72.40 50.18
CA MET A 1 -38.19 -71.85 48.84
C MET A 1 -37.98 -70.36 48.98
N LYS A 2 -36.75 -69.89 48.99
CA LYS A 2 -36.39 -68.49 49.13
C LYS A 2 -35.84 -67.98 47.80
N THR A 3 -36.57 -67.07 47.19
CA THR A 3 -36.18 -66.40 45.97
C THR A 3 -35.34 -65.17 46.29
N PHE A 4 -34.09 -65.15 45.83
CA PHE A 4 -33.22 -63.97 45.91
C PHE A 4 -33.44 -63.07 44.66
N LEU A 5 -33.83 -61.84 44.95
CA LEU A 5 -33.88 -60.76 43.95
C LEU A 5 -32.51 -60.08 43.87
N PHE A 6 -31.81 -60.19 42.74
CA PHE A 6 -30.63 -59.40 42.46
C PHE A 6 -31.04 -58.06 41.83
N SER A 7 -30.81 -56.97 42.57
CA SER A 7 -30.97 -55.62 42.07
C SER A 7 -29.66 -55.19 41.31
N ALA A 8 -29.72 -55.08 40.01
CA ALA A 8 -28.62 -54.52 39.23
C ALA A 8 -28.68 -53.02 39.28
N VAL A 9 -27.69 -52.39 39.96
CA VAL A 9 -27.47 -50.94 39.92
C VAL A 9 -26.67 -50.61 38.68
N ALA A 10 -27.33 -50.07 37.68
CA ALA A 10 -26.67 -49.50 36.47
C ALA A 10 -26.15 -48.11 36.79
N LEU A 11 -24.85 -48.00 37.00
CA LEU A 11 -24.15 -46.71 37.11
C LEU A 11 -24.06 -46.09 35.72
N PHE A 12 -24.92 -45.13 35.42
CA PHE A 12 -24.82 -44.25 34.26
C PHE A 12 -23.67 -43.27 34.50
N LEU A 13 -22.50 -43.59 33.95
CA LEU A 13 -21.41 -42.64 33.78
C LEU A 13 -21.79 -41.69 32.64
N TRP A 14 -22.48 -40.60 32.94
CA TRP A 14 -22.62 -39.46 32.06
C TRP A 14 -21.27 -38.76 31.98
N GLY A 15 -20.44 -39.17 31.03
CA GLY A 15 -19.26 -38.43 30.65
C GLY A 15 -19.68 -37.04 30.22
N TRP A 16 -19.26 -36.05 31.00
CA TRP A 16 -19.36 -34.66 30.63
C TRP A 16 -18.44 -34.43 29.42
N PHE A 17 -18.99 -34.60 28.20
CA PHE A 17 -18.41 -33.99 27.03
C PHE A 17 -18.61 -32.48 27.16
N LEU A 18 -17.68 -31.78 27.78
CA LEU A 18 -17.57 -30.33 27.61
C LEU A 18 -17.20 -30.09 26.12
N PRO A 19 -18.02 -29.37 25.37
CA PRO A 19 -17.60 -28.97 24.08
C PRO A 19 -16.36 -28.09 24.23
N THR A 20 -15.19 -28.59 23.84
CA THR A 20 -14.02 -27.79 23.67
C THR A 20 -14.37 -26.78 22.59
N SER A 21 -14.73 -25.55 23.01
CA SER A 21 -14.88 -24.42 22.10
C SER A 21 -13.52 -24.22 21.41
N THR A 22 -13.37 -24.79 20.23
CA THR A 22 -12.26 -24.42 19.35
C THR A 22 -12.43 -22.95 19.05
N VAL A 23 -11.66 -22.11 19.74
CA VAL A 23 -11.52 -20.70 19.38
C VAL A 23 -10.94 -20.70 17.98
N VAL A 24 -11.82 -20.54 16.99
CA VAL A 24 -11.38 -20.34 15.61
C VAL A 24 -10.61 -19.03 15.62
N ALA A 25 -9.30 -19.11 15.43
CA ALA A 25 -8.46 -17.93 15.31
C ALA A 25 -9.09 -17.03 14.24
N ALA A 26 -9.37 -15.79 14.59
CA ALA A 26 -9.96 -14.84 13.65
C ALA A 26 -9.07 -14.70 12.41
N ASP A 27 -9.70 -14.48 11.24
CA ASP A 27 -8.97 -14.28 10.00
C ASP A 27 -8.02 -13.08 10.14
N GLY A 28 -6.71 -13.32 10.04
CA GLY A 28 -5.68 -12.29 10.19
C GLY A 28 -5.80 -11.16 9.16
N ALA A 29 -6.35 -11.44 7.98
CA ALA A 29 -6.64 -10.39 6.98
C ALA A 29 -7.77 -9.48 7.47
N LEU A 30 -8.85 -10.07 7.99
CA LEU A 30 -9.97 -9.31 8.54
C LEU A 30 -9.55 -8.48 9.75
N LEU A 31 -8.73 -9.03 10.63
CA LEU A 31 -8.18 -8.31 11.78
C LEU A 31 -7.27 -7.16 11.35
N TYR A 32 -6.44 -7.35 10.32
CA TYR A 32 -5.59 -6.32 9.76
C TYR A 32 -6.40 -5.11 9.27
N GLU A 33 -7.53 -5.36 8.61
CA GLU A 33 -8.45 -4.31 8.17
C GLU A 33 -9.22 -3.69 9.35
N LYS A 34 -9.76 -4.50 10.25
CA LYS A 34 -10.51 -4.05 11.44
C LYS A 34 -9.68 -3.14 12.34
N LEU A 35 -8.41 -3.45 12.55
CA LEU A 35 -7.45 -2.64 13.32
C LEU A 35 -6.90 -1.46 12.53
N THR A 36 -7.41 -1.20 11.32
CA THR A 36 -6.99 -0.10 10.43
C THR A 36 -5.50 -0.07 10.12
N CYS A 37 -4.79 -1.19 10.24
CA CYS A 37 -3.35 -1.30 9.98
C CYS A 37 -2.99 -0.85 8.55
N HIS A 38 -3.91 -1.06 7.61
CA HIS A 38 -3.75 -0.69 6.20
C HIS A 38 -3.61 0.82 5.97
N THR A 39 -4.12 1.66 6.88
CA THR A 39 -4.05 3.13 6.72
C THR A 39 -2.62 3.67 6.75
N CYS A 40 -1.74 3.00 7.47
CA CYS A 40 -0.32 3.35 7.57
C CYS A 40 0.58 2.38 6.81
N HIS A 41 0.30 1.08 6.93
CA HIS A 41 1.14 0.03 6.35
C HIS A 41 0.72 -0.38 4.94
N GLY A 42 -0.30 0.27 4.38
CA GLY A 42 -0.82 0.03 3.04
C GLY A 42 -1.63 -1.27 2.91
N PRO A 43 -2.30 -1.46 1.79
CA PRO A 43 -3.08 -2.67 1.55
C PRO A 43 -2.21 -3.91 1.68
N ARG A 44 -2.69 -4.87 2.49
CA ARG A 44 -2.00 -6.14 2.74
C ARG A 44 -0.58 -5.98 3.31
N GLY A 45 -0.28 -4.86 3.98
CA GLY A 45 1.03 -4.60 4.57
C GLY A 45 2.15 -4.33 3.57
N LYS A 46 1.83 -4.04 2.31
CA LYS A 46 2.81 -3.80 1.23
C LYS A 46 3.45 -2.40 1.27
N GLY A 47 3.10 -1.59 2.24
CA GLY A 47 3.48 -0.19 2.33
C GLY A 47 2.52 0.71 1.54
N MET A 48 2.56 1.99 1.83
CA MET A 48 1.79 3.00 1.10
C MET A 48 2.52 3.37 -0.19
N ILE A 49 2.20 2.64 -1.24
CA ILE A 49 2.82 2.77 -2.55
C ILE A 49 1.83 3.31 -3.58
N ARG A 50 2.36 3.96 -4.62
CA ARG A 50 1.58 4.39 -5.77
C ARG A 50 1.07 3.19 -6.55
N THR A 51 -0.21 3.17 -6.89
CA THR A 51 -0.84 2.10 -7.67
C THR A 51 -0.70 2.30 -9.18
N GLU A 52 -0.34 3.53 -9.61
CA GLU A 52 -0.19 3.91 -11.00
C GLU A 52 1.08 4.74 -11.22
N THR A 53 1.56 4.78 -12.47
CA THR A 53 2.55 5.74 -12.90
C THR A 53 1.84 7.01 -13.36
N LYS A 54 2.32 8.17 -12.90
CA LYS A 54 1.79 9.46 -13.35
C LYS A 54 2.89 10.30 -13.97
N GLU A 55 2.61 10.76 -15.14
CA GLU A 55 3.49 11.67 -15.88
C GLU A 55 2.88 13.07 -15.94
N LYS A 56 3.73 14.04 -16.14
CA LYS A 56 3.34 15.40 -16.45
C LYS A 56 4.20 15.90 -17.58
N TYR A 57 3.58 16.64 -18.48
CA TYR A 57 4.22 17.20 -19.64
C TYR A 57 4.26 18.72 -19.50
N TYR A 58 5.46 19.31 -19.58
CA TYR A 58 5.62 20.76 -19.49
C TYR A 58 7.00 21.22 -19.96
N LEU A 59 7.05 22.42 -20.51
CA LEU A 59 8.27 23.08 -20.95
C LEU A 59 8.66 24.18 -19.94
N ARG A 60 9.38 23.81 -18.88
CA ARG A 60 9.64 24.70 -17.74
C ARG A 60 10.90 25.53 -17.86
N LYS A 61 11.96 24.99 -18.47
CA LYS A 61 13.30 25.60 -18.48
C LYS A 61 13.70 26.06 -19.88
N LYS A 62 14.32 27.24 -19.99
CA LYS A 62 14.91 27.69 -21.24
C LYS A 62 15.92 26.71 -21.86
N SER A 63 16.61 25.93 -21.01
CA SER A 63 17.51 24.88 -21.47
C SER A 63 16.81 23.76 -22.27
N MET A 64 15.50 23.53 -22.05
CA MET A 64 14.73 22.54 -22.81
C MET A 64 14.61 22.96 -24.27
N TYR A 65 14.40 24.25 -24.54
CA TYR A 65 14.38 24.78 -25.92
C TYR A 65 15.74 24.64 -26.61
N LYS A 66 16.84 24.94 -25.90
CA LYS A 66 18.20 24.70 -26.38
C LYS A 66 18.43 23.22 -26.72
N LYS A 67 17.91 22.33 -25.87
CA LYS A 67 17.99 20.89 -26.10
C LYS A 67 17.20 20.47 -27.35
N MET A 68 15.98 20.98 -27.55
CA MET A 68 15.19 20.72 -28.76
C MET A 68 15.95 21.09 -30.02
N VAL A 69 16.56 22.29 -30.06
CA VAL A 69 17.39 22.73 -31.19
C VAL A 69 18.57 21.79 -31.44
N LYS A 70 19.24 21.35 -30.35
CA LYS A 70 20.35 20.39 -30.43
C LYS A 70 19.91 19.02 -30.96
N GLU A 71 18.70 18.60 -30.66
CA GLU A 71 18.10 17.34 -31.15
C GLU A 71 17.47 17.49 -32.56
N GLY A 72 17.64 18.63 -33.25
CA GLY A 72 17.23 18.82 -34.61
C GLY A 72 15.88 19.52 -34.84
N VAL A 73 15.25 20.06 -33.79
CA VAL A 73 14.04 20.87 -33.95
C VAL A 73 14.46 22.29 -34.43
N PRO A 74 13.93 22.79 -35.55
CA PRO A 74 14.27 24.13 -36.04
C PRO A 74 13.94 25.24 -35.04
N VAL A 75 14.75 26.31 -35.05
CA VAL A 75 14.61 27.41 -34.08
C VAL A 75 13.26 28.13 -34.22
N ASP A 76 12.75 28.28 -35.43
CA ASP A 76 11.44 28.88 -35.69
C ASP A 76 10.29 28.02 -35.12
N VAL A 77 10.38 26.70 -35.22
CA VAL A 77 9.44 25.75 -34.60
C VAL A 77 9.52 25.88 -33.09
N VAL A 78 10.74 25.89 -32.52
CA VAL A 78 10.93 26.04 -31.05
C VAL A 78 10.35 27.38 -30.56
N LYS A 79 10.50 28.47 -31.31
CA LYS A 79 9.89 29.77 -30.99
C LYS A 79 8.36 29.69 -30.90
N LYS A 80 7.71 28.95 -31.80
CA LYS A 80 6.26 28.74 -31.75
C LYS A 80 5.78 27.99 -30.48
N LEU A 81 6.65 27.22 -29.84
CA LEU A 81 6.32 26.49 -28.60
C LEU A 81 6.43 27.35 -27.32
N ILE A 82 6.90 28.60 -27.43
CA ILE A 82 7.03 29.49 -26.24
C ILE A 82 5.72 29.69 -25.50
N PRO A 83 4.52 29.77 -26.13
CA PRO A 83 3.25 29.85 -25.39
C PRO A 83 2.95 28.67 -24.47
N LEU A 84 3.61 27.52 -24.65
CA LEU A 84 3.50 26.35 -23.75
C LEU A 84 4.39 26.46 -22.51
N TYR A 85 5.23 27.49 -22.42
CA TYR A 85 6.14 27.68 -21.30
C TYR A 85 5.38 27.74 -19.97
N ARG A 86 5.79 26.88 -19.03
CA ARG A 86 5.16 26.72 -17.71
C ARG A 86 3.74 26.16 -17.70
N LYS A 87 3.09 25.93 -18.84
CA LYS A 87 1.84 25.19 -18.89
C LYS A 87 2.10 23.73 -18.54
N LYS A 88 1.22 23.14 -17.77
CA LYS A 88 1.28 21.74 -17.33
C LYS A 88 0.13 20.99 -17.96
N PHE A 89 0.42 19.82 -18.50
CA PHE A 89 -0.56 18.93 -19.10
C PHE A 89 -0.56 17.61 -18.31
N GLY A 90 -1.73 17.05 -18.09
CA GLY A 90 -1.91 15.82 -17.31
C GLY A 90 -1.60 14.57 -18.11
N THR A 91 -1.80 14.64 -19.43
CA THR A 91 -1.59 13.53 -20.34
C THR A 91 -0.71 13.94 -21.53
N GLU A 92 -0.10 12.93 -22.17
CA GLU A 92 0.65 13.15 -23.41
C GLU A 92 -0.25 13.69 -24.53
N GLY A 93 -1.49 13.15 -24.63
CA GLY A 93 -2.44 13.59 -25.65
C GLY A 93 -2.77 15.07 -25.58
N GLU A 94 -3.03 15.60 -24.36
CA GLU A 94 -3.26 17.04 -24.15
C GLU A 94 -2.03 17.87 -24.54
N PHE A 95 -0.83 17.40 -24.23
CA PHE A 95 0.41 18.08 -24.57
C PHE A 95 0.66 18.07 -26.07
N VAL A 96 0.49 16.93 -26.73
CA VAL A 96 0.62 16.78 -28.19
C VAL A 96 -0.41 17.64 -28.93
N GLY A 97 -1.68 17.64 -28.48
CA GLY A 97 -2.72 18.52 -29.06
C GLY A 97 -2.38 20.00 -28.92
N ALA A 98 -1.78 20.41 -27.80
CA ALA A 98 -1.32 21.78 -27.62
C ALA A 98 -0.10 22.13 -28.54
N ILE A 99 0.76 21.17 -28.82
CA ILE A 99 1.86 21.32 -29.82
C ILE A 99 1.28 21.48 -31.22
N GLU A 100 0.33 20.62 -31.57
CA GLU A 100 -0.31 20.61 -32.91
C GLU A 100 -1.00 21.95 -33.23
N ASN A 101 -1.67 22.54 -32.26
CA ASN A 101 -2.28 23.86 -32.39
C ASN A 101 -1.27 24.97 -32.67
N LEU A 102 0.02 24.80 -32.40
CA LEU A 102 1.06 25.81 -32.59
C LEU A 102 1.93 25.59 -33.84
N ILE A 103 2.22 24.34 -34.18
CA ILE A 103 3.11 24.00 -35.27
C ILE A 103 2.44 23.21 -36.39
N GLY A 104 1.14 22.93 -36.27
CA GLY A 104 0.35 22.18 -37.24
C GLY A 104 0.62 20.67 -37.20
N GLN A 105 -0.22 19.90 -37.88
CA GLN A 105 -0.14 18.43 -37.91
C GLN A 105 1.23 17.95 -38.45
N ALA A 106 1.65 18.44 -39.60
CA ALA A 106 2.92 18.03 -40.25
C ALA A 106 4.14 18.32 -39.34
N GLY A 107 4.14 19.47 -38.64
CA GLY A 107 5.19 19.81 -37.68
C GLY A 107 5.17 18.90 -36.48
N THR A 108 3.99 18.55 -36.00
CA THR A 108 3.80 17.66 -34.87
C THR A 108 4.27 16.25 -35.19
N GLU A 109 3.83 15.67 -36.29
CA GLU A 109 4.28 14.35 -36.75
C GLU A 109 5.80 14.24 -36.82
N LYS A 110 6.46 15.30 -37.28
CA LYS A 110 7.92 15.31 -37.42
C LYS A 110 8.70 15.47 -36.12
N TYR A 111 8.19 16.25 -35.17
CA TYR A 111 8.98 16.66 -34.00
C TYR A 111 8.39 16.24 -32.65
N LYS A 112 7.18 15.65 -32.60
CA LYS A 112 6.49 15.31 -31.34
C LYS A 112 7.36 14.46 -30.42
N ASP A 113 8.02 13.44 -30.92
CA ASP A 113 8.77 12.49 -30.11
C ASP A 113 9.93 13.18 -29.36
N ILE A 114 10.61 14.09 -30.02
CA ILE A 114 11.68 14.90 -29.42
C ILE A 114 11.09 15.84 -28.38
N ILE A 115 9.99 16.52 -28.68
CA ILE A 115 9.37 17.51 -27.81
C ILE A 115 8.76 16.81 -26.58
N VAL A 116 8.06 15.69 -26.77
CA VAL A 116 7.47 14.88 -25.71
C VAL A 116 8.56 14.31 -24.81
N LYS A 117 9.61 13.72 -25.37
CA LYS A 117 10.76 13.21 -24.61
C LYS A 117 11.43 14.28 -23.76
N ILE A 118 11.53 15.51 -24.25
CA ILE A 118 12.11 16.63 -23.51
C ILE A 118 11.12 17.21 -22.50
N GLY A 119 9.84 17.29 -22.85
CA GLY A 119 8.77 17.86 -22.00
C GLY A 119 8.20 16.91 -20.97
N GLY A 120 8.16 15.64 -21.28
CA GLY A 120 7.62 14.60 -20.37
C GLY A 120 8.47 14.42 -19.11
N ARG A 121 7.80 14.27 -18.00
CA ARG A 121 8.44 13.97 -16.70
C ARG A 121 7.60 12.96 -15.94
N VAL A 122 8.22 11.88 -15.58
CA VAL A 122 7.65 10.97 -14.60
C VAL A 122 7.56 11.71 -13.27
N TYR A 123 6.35 11.88 -12.80
CA TYR A 123 6.08 12.54 -11.52
C TYR A 123 6.21 11.56 -10.37
N TYR A 124 5.66 10.37 -10.54
CA TYR A 124 5.89 9.20 -9.72
C TYR A 124 5.61 7.94 -10.54
N ARG A 125 6.22 6.82 -10.13
CA ARG A 125 6.01 5.51 -10.74
C ARG A 125 5.12 4.65 -9.88
N LYS A 126 4.43 3.72 -10.49
CA LYS A 126 3.80 2.61 -9.77
C LYS A 126 4.87 1.91 -8.92
N GLY A 127 4.58 1.72 -7.64
CA GLY A 127 5.52 1.14 -6.68
C GLY A 127 6.34 2.17 -5.88
N ASP A 128 6.39 3.45 -6.30
CA ASP A 128 7.03 4.49 -5.49
C ASP A 128 6.28 4.68 -4.17
N LEU A 129 7.02 4.91 -3.08
CA LEU A 129 6.43 5.28 -1.80
C LEU A 129 5.69 6.61 -1.91
N ILE A 130 4.56 6.70 -1.24
CA ILE A 130 3.82 7.95 -1.10
C ILE A 130 4.57 8.82 -0.08
N PRO A 131 4.92 10.08 -0.42
CA PRO A 131 5.58 10.99 0.53
C PRO A 131 4.81 11.13 1.84
N GLY A 132 5.53 11.07 2.95
CA GLY A 132 4.97 11.09 4.31
C GLY A 132 4.76 9.70 4.93
N PHE A 133 4.93 8.63 4.15
CA PHE A 133 4.80 7.26 4.64
C PHE A 133 6.13 6.50 4.72
N GLU A 134 7.26 7.20 4.61
CA GLU A 134 8.60 6.59 4.65
C GLU A 134 8.89 5.92 5.99
N ASN A 135 8.26 6.41 7.06
CA ASN A 135 8.43 5.89 8.43
C ASN A 135 7.48 4.74 8.78
N TYR A 136 6.61 4.33 7.85
CA TYR A 136 5.69 3.19 8.04
C TYR A 136 6.21 2.00 7.22
N PRO A 137 6.97 1.10 7.84
CA PRO A 137 7.65 0.05 7.10
C PRO A 137 6.64 -0.93 6.48
N ARG A 138 7.03 -1.46 5.34
CA ARG A 138 6.38 -2.61 4.74
C ARG A 138 6.43 -3.79 5.70
N GLN A 139 5.29 -4.43 5.92
CA GLN A 139 5.14 -5.57 6.82
C GLN A 139 5.04 -6.90 6.06
N ALA A 140 4.49 -6.86 4.84
CA ALA A 140 4.30 -8.03 3.99
C ALA A 140 5.60 -8.82 3.74
N GLY A 141 5.52 -10.14 3.86
CA GLY A 141 6.63 -11.06 3.62
C GLY A 141 7.65 -11.18 4.75
N ASN A 142 7.51 -10.40 5.83
CA ASN A 142 8.37 -10.57 7.00
C ASN A 142 8.03 -11.87 7.77
N LYS A 143 8.99 -12.39 8.53
CA LYS A 143 8.79 -13.61 9.33
C LYS A 143 7.70 -13.40 10.39
N LYS A 144 6.76 -14.35 10.50
CA LYS A 144 5.63 -14.32 11.46
C LYS A 144 6.07 -13.93 12.87
N ASN A 145 7.04 -14.64 13.44
CA ASN A 145 7.49 -14.39 14.81
C ASN A 145 8.15 -13.01 14.99
N TYR A 146 8.79 -12.49 13.93
CA TYR A 146 9.33 -11.14 13.96
C TYR A 146 8.20 -10.11 14.00
N LEU A 147 7.20 -10.24 13.13
CA LEU A 147 6.04 -9.34 13.09
C LEU A 147 5.30 -9.32 14.43
N PHE A 148 5.01 -10.50 14.98
CA PHE A 148 4.35 -10.62 16.28
C PHE A 148 5.13 -9.90 17.39
N ARG A 149 6.43 -10.17 17.51
CA ARG A 149 7.28 -9.50 18.51
C ARG A 149 7.29 -7.98 18.33
N GLN A 150 7.40 -7.50 17.08
CA GLN A 150 7.40 -6.06 16.81
C GLN A 150 6.09 -5.39 17.25
N MET A 151 4.94 -6.00 16.97
CA MET A 151 3.64 -5.50 17.44
C MET A 151 3.59 -5.44 18.97
N LYS A 152 3.98 -6.52 19.65
CA LYS A 152 4.02 -6.60 21.14
C LYS A 152 4.97 -5.55 21.71
N ASP A 153 6.20 -5.43 21.20
CA ASP A 153 7.19 -4.49 21.70
C ASP A 153 6.75 -3.03 21.58
N ILE A 154 5.99 -2.71 20.51
CA ILE A 154 5.43 -1.37 20.33
C ILE A 154 4.28 -1.14 21.31
N LEU A 155 3.33 -2.05 21.40
CA LEU A 155 2.15 -1.91 22.27
C LEU A 155 2.53 -1.86 23.75
N GLU A 156 3.49 -2.66 24.18
CA GLU A 156 4.00 -2.67 25.54
C GLU A 156 5.03 -1.56 25.84
N GLY A 157 5.30 -0.69 24.87
CA GLY A 157 6.21 0.44 25.04
C GLY A 157 7.70 0.09 25.08
N ARG A 158 8.07 -1.16 24.82
CA ARG A 158 9.49 -1.58 24.73
C ARG A 158 10.19 -1.01 23.50
N ARG A 159 9.44 -0.71 22.45
CA ARG A 159 9.94 -0.06 21.24
C ARG A 159 9.34 1.33 21.11
N THR A 160 10.19 2.35 21.13
CA THR A 160 9.79 3.78 21.14
C THR A 160 10.34 4.58 19.96
N ASN A 161 11.06 3.94 19.03
CA ASN A 161 11.67 4.61 17.88
C ASN A 161 10.67 4.77 16.70
N GLY A 162 10.94 5.78 15.86
CA GLY A 162 10.11 6.09 14.70
C GLY A 162 8.67 6.46 15.08
N ASN A 163 7.69 5.95 14.35
CA ASN A 163 6.27 6.21 14.59
C ASN A 163 5.59 5.18 15.49
N SER A 164 6.34 4.53 16.38
CA SER A 164 5.80 3.52 17.32
C SER A 164 4.67 4.07 18.19
N GLU A 165 4.73 5.36 18.56
CA GLU A 165 3.70 6.01 19.34
C GLU A 165 2.35 6.08 18.62
N ALA A 166 2.36 6.36 17.32
CA ALA A 166 1.14 6.33 16.51
C ALA A 166 0.49 4.95 16.51
N MET A 167 1.29 3.87 16.49
CA MET A 167 0.78 2.50 16.56
C MET A 167 0.24 2.17 17.97
N ARG A 168 0.82 2.71 19.04
CA ARG A 168 0.26 2.59 20.40
C ARG A 168 -1.11 3.26 20.55
N GLY A 169 -1.42 4.24 19.71
CA GLY A 169 -2.73 4.91 19.71
C GLY A 169 -3.92 3.99 19.49
N ILE A 170 -3.71 2.74 18.99
CA ILE A 170 -4.79 1.74 18.86
C ILE A 170 -5.04 0.94 20.16
N GLN A 171 -4.33 1.20 21.25
CA GLN A 171 -4.41 0.41 22.48
C GLN A 171 -5.83 0.37 23.07
N SER A 172 -6.50 1.51 23.16
CA SER A 172 -7.87 1.58 23.65
C SER A 172 -8.85 0.76 22.80
N PHE A 173 -8.60 0.72 21.49
CA PHE A 173 -9.40 -0.11 20.58
C PHE A 173 -9.13 -1.60 20.81
N ILE A 174 -7.87 -1.99 21.04
CA ILE A 174 -7.47 -3.36 21.38
C ILE A 174 -8.21 -3.84 22.62
N GLU A 175 -8.16 -3.04 23.70
CA GLU A 175 -8.79 -3.35 24.97
C GLU A 175 -10.33 -3.45 24.85
N SER A 176 -10.97 -2.49 24.20
CA SER A 176 -12.42 -2.46 24.02
C SER A 176 -12.97 -3.58 23.12
N ASN A 177 -12.15 -4.14 22.25
CA ASN A 177 -12.52 -5.24 21.35
C ASN A 177 -11.96 -6.60 21.78
N ASN A 178 -11.36 -6.70 22.98
CA ASN A 178 -10.76 -7.92 23.52
C ASN A 178 -9.81 -8.61 22.53
N ILE A 179 -8.98 -7.82 21.82
CA ILE A 179 -7.97 -8.35 20.88
C ILE A 179 -6.87 -9.04 21.66
N THR A 180 -6.63 -10.30 21.34
CA THR A 180 -5.71 -11.18 22.07
C THR A 180 -4.36 -11.33 21.37
N ASP A 181 -3.42 -12.00 22.01
CA ASP A 181 -2.12 -12.34 21.42
C ASP A 181 -2.28 -13.32 20.24
N GLU A 182 -3.28 -14.19 20.28
CA GLU A 182 -3.64 -15.10 19.20
C GLU A 182 -4.12 -14.32 17.95
N ASP A 183 -4.85 -13.23 18.15
CA ASP A 183 -5.28 -12.34 17.08
C ASP A 183 -4.07 -11.64 16.43
N PHE A 184 -3.14 -11.13 17.23
CA PHE A 184 -1.89 -10.58 16.70
C PHE A 184 -1.04 -11.61 15.98
N MET A 185 -1.02 -12.85 16.47
CA MET A 185 -0.33 -13.94 15.81
C MET A 185 -0.99 -14.28 14.46
N SER A 186 -2.32 -14.19 14.37
CA SER A 186 -3.07 -14.39 13.13
C SER A 186 -2.77 -13.30 12.10
N ILE A 187 -2.69 -12.02 12.53
CA ILE A 187 -2.25 -10.92 11.66
C ILE A 187 -0.81 -11.16 11.18
N ALA A 188 0.09 -11.54 12.08
CA ALA A 188 1.49 -11.80 11.74
C ALA A 188 1.62 -12.96 10.75
N GLU A 189 0.82 -14.00 10.90
CA GLU A 189 0.76 -15.13 9.98
C GLU A 189 0.22 -14.70 8.61
N TYR A 190 -0.88 -13.96 8.56
CA TYR A 190 -1.41 -13.40 7.32
C TYR A 190 -0.34 -12.60 6.58
N LEU A 191 0.27 -11.61 7.24
CA LEU A 191 1.27 -10.76 6.63
C LEU A 191 2.51 -11.52 6.14
N SER A 192 2.91 -12.57 6.86
CA SER A 192 4.06 -13.40 6.46
C SER A 192 3.83 -14.19 5.18
N LYS A 193 2.57 -14.49 4.84
CA LYS A 193 2.17 -15.22 3.63
C LYS A 193 1.92 -14.32 2.42
N VAL A 194 1.86 -13.00 2.62
CA VAL A 194 1.66 -12.04 1.52
C VAL A 194 2.89 -12.02 0.63
N LYS A 195 2.73 -12.50 -0.60
CA LYS A 195 3.78 -12.46 -1.63
C LYS A 195 3.91 -11.04 -2.23
N GLU A 196 5.09 -10.75 -2.71
CA GLU A 196 5.39 -9.50 -3.43
C GLU A 196 4.59 -9.34 -4.71
#